data_b7f59e3cc5f171d302f2928683c74298
#
_entry.id   b7f59e3cc5f171d302f2928683c74298
#
_cell.length_a   1.000
_cell.length_b   1.000
_cell.length_c   1.000
_cell.angle_alpha   90.00
_cell.angle_beta   90.00
_cell.angle_gamma   90.00
#
_symmetry.space_group_name_H-M   'P 1'
#
loop_
_entity.id
_entity.type
_entity.pdbx_description
1 polymer ?
#
loop_
_entity_poly.entity_id
_entity_poly.type
_entity_poly.pdbx_seq_one_letter_code
_entity_poly.pdbx_strand_id
1 'polypeptide(L)'
;MKFSLITLLAGLFLALAAPLEERKVKPPAFFIAGDSTTAIGGGWGDGFLSTLRNGATGVNRGHNGTTTASFVSLGDWAAVIDLVKDHRAKYKCYVTIQFGHNDQVRTPSVCMSVWNGFTDIDILLALPKKATSNVTIAQFQTNLQNLANEVKAAGATPIILTSLTRRKFTNGTLVDSLADVAEAAKKAAAAVSVALLDLNAASKEYVQAIGSENADKYNLLEGDRTHLNDHGIAVFGRMVADLMVDWNRPLRAYITPDPETSKKIAQGIYV
;
A
#
# COMPACT_ATOMS: atom_id res chain seq x y z
N MET A 1 64.85 15.01 -53.89
CA MET A 1 64.06 13.78 -53.82
C MET A 1 63.10 13.96 -52.60
N LYS A 2 61.82 14.20 -52.90
CA LYS A 2 60.73 14.35 -51.87
C LYS A 2 59.97 13.03 -51.85
N PHE A 3 60.09 12.25 -50.81
CA PHE A 3 59.21 11.09 -50.58
C PHE A 3 58.08 11.47 -49.62
N SER A 4 56.93 11.19 -50.15
CA SER A 4 55.59 11.50 -49.60
C SER A 4 55.29 10.68 -48.34
N LEU A 5 54.90 11.34 -47.28
CA LEU A 5 54.47 10.77 -46.00
C LEU A 5 52.94 10.87 -45.91
N ILE A 6 52.22 10.15 -46.77
CA ILE A 6 50.75 10.08 -46.78
C ILE A 6 50.34 8.62 -47.02
N THR A 7 50.45 7.76 -46.06
CA THR A 7 49.71 6.47 -46.02
C THR A 7 49.83 5.80 -44.67
N LEU A 8 49.31 6.42 -43.59
CA LEU A 8 49.16 5.73 -42.30
C LEU A 8 48.11 6.37 -41.41
N LEU A 9 46.93 6.67 -41.94
CA LEU A 9 45.79 7.16 -41.11
C LEU A 9 44.43 6.60 -41.54
N ALA A 10 44.38 5.42 -42.17
CA ALA A 10 43.10 4.81 -42.61
C ALA A 10 42.77 3.49 -41.88
N GLY A 11 43.37 3.20 -40.74
CA GLY A 11 43.27 1.89 -40.09
C GLY A 11 42.69 1.87 -38.67
N LEU A 12 42.03 2.92 -38.18
CA LEU A 12 41.61 2.94 -36.76
C LEU A 12 40.18 3.38 -36.52
N PHE A 13 39.23 3.11 -37.37
CA PHE A 13 37.80 3.36 -37.19
C PHE A 13 36.90 2.16 -37.50
N LEU A 14 37.37 0.94 -37.23
CA LEU A 14 36.52 -0.26 -37.22
C LEU A 14 36.58 -0.90 -35.83
N ALA A 15 36.27 -0.11 -34.80
CA ALA A 15 36.11 -0.64 -33.46
C ALA A 15 34.72 -0.31 -32.93
N LEU A 16 33.93 -1.36 -32.71
CA LEU A 16 32.80 -1.45 -31.81
C LEU A 16 31.51 -0.67 -32.15
N ALA A 17 30.85 -1.04 -33.20
CA ALA A 17 29.40 -1.12 -33.15
C ALA A 17 29.04 -2.50 -32.57
N ALA A 18 29.24 -2.70 -31.25
CA ALA A 18 28.54 -3.76 -30.56
C ALA A 18 27.03 -3.47 -30.73
N PRO A 19 26.20 -4.44 -31.14
CA PRO A 19 24.77 -4.20 -31.24
C PRO A 19 24.32 -3.72 -29.88
N LEU A 20 23.66 -2.55 -29.82
CA LEU A 20 22.90 -2.10 -28.66
C LEU A 20 21.85 -3.19 -28.46
N GLU A 21 22.11 -4.13 -27.57
CA GLU A 21 21.09 -5.04 -27.09
C GLU A 21 19.97 -4.16 -26.55
N GLU A 22 18.83 -4.11 -27.25
CA GLU A 22 17.64 -3.43 -26.78
C GLU A 22 17.37 -3.99 -25.39
N ARG A 23 17.67 -3.22 -24.36
CA ARG A 23 17.35 -3.58 -22.97
C ARG A 23 15.85 -3.74 -22.90
N LYS A 24 15.34 -4.96 -23.06
CA LYS A 24 13.92 -5.26 -22.90
C LYS A 24 13.49 -4.71 -21.55
N VAL A 25 12.58 -3.75 -21.59
CA VAL A 25 12.03 -3.13 -20.36
C VAL A 25 11.36 -4.25 -19.56
N LYS A 26 11.87 -4.53 -18.36
CA LYS A 26 11.26 -5.54 -17.48
C LYS A 26 9.86 -5.09 -17.09
N PRO A 27 8.83 -5.94 -17.24
CA PRO A 27 7.51 -5.64 -16.74
C PRO A 27 7.52 -5.52 -15.21
N PRO A 28 6.59 -4.78 -14.59
CA PRO A 28 6.52 -4.66 -13.15
C PRO A 28 5.99 -5.94 -12.48
N ALA A 29 6.51 -6.23 -11.27
CA ALA A 29 5.93 -7.14 -10.33
C ALA A 29 5.63 -6.40 -9.02
N PHE A 30 4.40 -6.57 -8.48
CA PHE A 30 3.96 -5.91 -7.26
C PHE A 30 3.77 -6.93 -6.14
N PHE A 31 4.43 -6.71 -5.01
CA PHE A 31 4.28 -7.51 -3.80
C PHE A 31 3.63 -6.65 -2.73
N ILE A 32 2.46 -7.07 -2.25
CA ILE A 32 1.66 -6.31 -1.30
C ILE A 32 1.95 -6.82 0.11
N ALA A 33 2.46 -5.95 0.96
CA ALA A 33 2.65 -6.18 2.39
C ALA A 33 1.68 -5.28 3.17
N GLY A 34 0.96 -5.86 4.12
CA GLY A 34 0.02 -5.08 4.92
C GLY A 34 -0.86 -5.91 5.84
N ASP A 35 -1.78 -5.23 6.48
CA ASP A 35 -2.77 -5.83 7.38
C ASP A 35 -4.04 -6.32 6.64
N SER A 36 -5.13 -6.56 7.36
CA SER A 36 -6.40 -7.03 6.79
C SER A 36 -6.99 -6.12 5.72
N THR A 37 -6.65 -4.84 5.71
CA THR A 37 -7.18 -3.90 4.71
C THR A 37 -6.45 -3.99 3.35
N THR A 38 -5.39 -4.79 3.29
CA THR A 38 -4.72 -5.19 2.03
C THR A 38 -4.99 -6.65 1.68
N ALA A 39 -5.33 -7.49 2.67
CA ALA A 39 -5.40 -8.95 2.57
C ALA A 39 -6.51 -9.43 1.63
N ILE A 40 -6.39 -10.70 1.22
CA ILE A 40 -7.37 -11.41 0.39
C ILE A 40 -8.73 -11.46 1.12
N GLY A 41 -9.81 -11.16 0.38
CA GLY A 41 -11.18 -11.29 0.86
C GLY A 41 -11.65 -10.20 1.84
N GLY A 42 -10.90 -9.09 1.99
CA GLY A 42 -11.32 -7.99 2.89
C GLY A 42 -10.57 -6.68 2.66
N GLY A 43 -9.49 -6.70 1.85
CA GLY A 43 -8.66 -5.55 1.55
C GLY A 43 -8.60 -5.22 0.06
N TRP A 44 -8.03 -4.07 -0.27
CA TRP A 44 -7.94 -3.56 -1.64
C TRP A 44 -6.94 -4.32 -2.54
N GLY A 45 -6.06 -5.16 -1.95
CA GLY A 45 -4.89 -5.69 -2.65
C GLY A 45 -5.24 -6.49 -3.92
N ASP A 46 -6.20 -7.42 -3.85
CA ASP A 46 -6.59 -8.23 -5.00
C ASP A 46 -7.32 -7.40 -6.06
N GLY A 47 -8.08 -6.38 -5.64
CA GLY A 47 -8.69 -5.42 -6.56
C GLY A 47 -7.65 -4.65 -7.36
N PHE A 48 -6.53 -4.24 -6.75
CA PHE A 48 -5.42 -3.64 -7.48
C PHE A 48 -4.74 -4.66 -8.41
N LEU A 49 -4.41 -5.85 -7.92
CA LEU A 49 -3.73 -6.88 -8.73
C LEU A 49 -4.56 -7.32 -9.93
N SER A 50 -5.89 -7.31 -9.83
CA SER A 50 -6.79 -7.64 -10.94
C SER A 50 -6.71 -6.64 -12.11
N THR A 51 -6.19 -5.44 -11.87
CA THR A 51 -6.00 -4.42 -12.93
C THR A 51 -4.74 -4.67 -13.78
N LEU A 52 -3.84 -5.56 -13.36
CA LEU A 52 -2.56 -5.76 -14.03
C LEU A 52 -2.71 -6.41 -15.40
N ARG A 53 -1.86 -5.97 -16.37
CA ARG A 53 -1.83 -6.47 -17.75
C ARG A 53 -0.42 -6.44 -18.35
N ASN A 54 -0.29 -6.86 -19.60
CA ASN A 54 0.94 -6.76 -20.39
C ASN A 54 2.16 -7.38 -19.73
N GLY A 55 1.98 -8.54 -19.08
CA GLY A 55 3.06 -9.28 -18.41
C GLY A 55 3.40 -8.73 -17.02
N ALA A 56 2.71 -7.70 -16.52
CA ALA A 56 2.78 -7.34 -15.11
C ALA A 56 2.17 -8.46 -14.25
N THR A 57 2.71 -8.64 -13.05
CA THR A 57 2.26 -9.67 -12.11
C THR A 57 2.30 -9.14 -10.68
N GLY A 58 1.78 -9.91 -9.74
CA GLY A 58 1.86 -9.55 -8.32
C GLY A 58 1.39 -10.65 -7.40
N VAL A 59 1.72 -10.49 -6.12
CA VAL A 59 1.31 -11.39 -5.04
C VAL A 59 0.83 -10.55 -3.87
N ASN A 60 -0.37 -10.85 -3.38
CA ASN A 60 -0.89 -10.27 -2.15
C ASN A 60 -0.44 -11.09 -0.94
N ARG A 61 0.36 -10.47 -0.06
CA ARG A 61 0.83 -11.03 1.20
C ARG A 61 0.22 -10.33 2.41
N GLY A 62 -0.86 -9.56 2.22
CA GLY A 62 -1.61 -8.99 3.33
C GLY A 62 -2.06 -10.07 4.32
N HIS A 63 -1.91 -9.81 5.63
CA HIS A 63 -2.21 -10.78 6.68
C HIS A 63 -3.14 -10.14 7.73
N ASN A 64 -4.29 -10.77 7.94
CA ASN A 64 -5.35 -10.27 8.83
C ASN A 64 -4.85 -10.08 10.27
N GLY A 65 -5.12 -8.91 10.83
CA GLY A 65 -4.83 -8.62 12.25
C GLY A 65 -3.38 -8.27 12.56
N THR A 66 -2.48 -8.28 11.57
CA THR A 66 -1.07 -7.95 11.79
C THR A 66 -0.81 -6.47 11.98
N THR A 67 0.21 -6.18 12.79
CA THR A 67 0.87 -4.89 12.93
C THR A 67 2.17 -4.89 12.13
N THR A 68 2.82 -3.73 11.97
CA THR A 68 4.17 -3.65 11.40
C THR A 68 5.18 -4.56 12.11
N ALA A 69 5.02 -4.78 13.43
CA ALA A 69 5.90 -5.65 14.20
C ALA A 69 5.54 -7.13 14.05
N SER A 70 4.24 -7.49 14.17
CA SER A 70 3.82 -8.89 14.11
C SER A 70 3.95 -9.47 12.70
N PHE A 71 3.78 -8.69 11.65
CA PHE A 71 4.00 -9.12 10.26
C PHE A 71 5.45 -9.59 10.03
N VAL A 72 6.41 -8.94 10.69
CA VAL A 72 7.82 -9.38 10.69
C VAL A 72 8.02 -10.63 11.53
N SER A 73 7.52 -10.65 12.76
CA SER A 73 7.75 -11.76 13.68
C SER A 73 7.08 -13.06 13.28
N LEU A 74 5.99 -13.01 12.50
CA LEU A 74 5.30 -14.17 11.94
C LEU A 74 5.97 -14.72 10.67
N GLY A 75 6.99 -14.03 10.11
CA GLY A 75 7.71 -14.46 8.92
C GLY A 75 7.09 -13.98 7.59
N ASP A 76 5.95 -13.28 7.61
CA ASP A 76 5.31 -12.76 6.40
C ASP A 76 6.21 -11.78 5.64
N TRP A 77 6.95 -10.94 6.39
CA TRP A 77 7.89 -10.02 5.79
C TRP A 77 9.05 -10.72 5.06
N ALA A 78 9.61 -11.76 5.66
CA ALA A 78 10.65 -12.56 5.01
C ALA A 78 10.16 -13.16 3.69
N ALA A 79 8.92 -13.66 3.65
CA ALA A 79 8.31 -14.17 2.43
C ALA A 79 8.13 -13.07 1.34
N VAL A 80 7.84 -11.82 1.71
CA VAL A 80 7.80 -10.69 0.74
C VAL A 80 9.19 -10.43 0.16
N ILE A 81 10.23 -10.41 0.99
CA ILE A 81 11.61 -10.19 0.54
C ILE A 81 12.10 -11.34 -0.36
N ASP A 82 11.70 -12.57 -0.08
CA ASP A 82 12.05 -13.71 -0.93
C ASP A 82 11.36 -13.63 -2.30
N LEU A 83 10.09 -13.21 -2.36
CA LEU A 83 9.42 -12.90 -3.64
C LEU A 83 10.19 -11.87 -4.47
N VAL A 84 10.73 -10.82 -3.84
CA VAL A 84 11.59 -9.82 -4.54
C VAL A 84 12.82 -10.50 -5.12
N LYS A 85 13.55 -11.30 -4.33
CA LYS A 85 14.78 -11.99 -4.78
C LYS A 85 14.51 -12.91 -5.97
N ASP A 86 13.41 -13.66 -5.94
CA ASP A 86 13.03 -14.62 -6.97
C ASP A 86 12.61 -13.94 -8.28
N HIS A 87 12.04 -12.73 -8.21
CA HIS A 87 11.45 -12.07 -9.37
C HIS A 87 12.35 -10.98 -9.98
N ARG A 88 13.27 -10.35 -9.23
CA ARG A 88 14.08 -9.19 -9.67
C ARG A 88 14.92 -9.44 -10.93
N ALA A 89 15.23 -10.69 -11.25
CA ALA A 89 15.94 -11.02 -12.48
C ALA A 89 15.08 -10.75 -13.73
N LYS A 90 13.78 -11.02 -13.68
CA LYS A 90 12.83 -10.93 -14.80
C LYS A 90 11.94 -9.68 -14.75
N TYR A 91 11.72 -9.11 -13.57
CA TYR A 91 10.76 -8.04 -13.33
C TYR A 91 11.41 -6.81 -12.69
N LYS A 92 10.78 -5.65 -12.87
CA LYS A 92 11.00 -4.48 -12.03
C LYS A 92 10.09 -4.60 -10.81
N CYS A 93 10.68 -4.99 -9.67
CA CYS A 93 9.91 -5.29 -8.46
C CYS A 93 9.54 -4.01 -7.71
N TYR A 94 8.29 -3.97 -7.25
CA TYR A 94 7.72 -2.96 -6.36
C TYR A 94 7.14 -3.66 -5.13
N VAL A 95 7.34 -3.09 -3.95
CA VAL A 95 6.70 -3.57 -2.72
C VAL A 95 5.85 -2.45 -2.15
N THR A 96 4.53 -2.67 -2.06
CA THR A 96 3.62 -1.77 -1.35
C THR A 96 3.59 -2.14 0.12
N ILE A 97 3.64 -1.14 1.00
CA ILE A 97 3.66 -1.31 2.45
C ILE A 97 2.55 -0.47 3.04
N GLN A 98 1.47 -1.11 3.55
CA GLN A 98 0.35 -0.44 4.19
C GLN A 98 -0.04 -1.14 5.49
N PHE A 99 0.09 -0.44 6.60
CA PHE A 99 -0.33 -0.85 7.94
C PHE A 99 -0.99 0.31 8.67
N GLY A 100 -1.40 0.10 9.92
CA GLY A 100 -1.87 1.16 10.81
C GLY A 100 -3.17 0.82 11.53
N HIS A 101 -4.06 0.01 10.95
CA HIS A 101 -5.34 -0.32 11.58
C HIS A 101 -5.18 -1.11 12.89
N ASN A 102 -4.13 -1.90 13.00
CA ASN A 102 -3.80 -2.71 14.17
C ASN A 102 -2.64 -2.16 14.99
N ASP A 103 -1.78 -1.31 14.39
CA ASP A 103 -0.67 -0.64 15.09
C ASP A 103 -1.18 0.47 16.01
N GLN A 104 -2.33 1.06 15.68
CA GLN A 104 -2.94 2.14 16.47
C GLN A 104 -3.24 1.65 17.87
N VAL A 105 -2.59 2.25 18.88
CA VAL A 105 -2.86 1.99 20.29
C VAL A 105 -4.29 2.48 20.60
N ARG A 106 -5.19 1.56 20.85
CA ARG A 106 -6.51 1.91 21.38
C ARG A 106 -6.34 2.14 22.87
N THR A 107 -6.32 3.38 23.33
CA THR A 107 -6.59 3.67 24.73
C THR A 107 -7.97 3.12 25.05
N PRO A 108 -8.12 2.27 26.09
CA PRO A 108 -9.44 1.89 26.54
C PRO A 108 -10.19 3.17 26.86
N SER A 109 -11.34 3.39 26.21
CA SER A 109 -12.26 4.43 26.65
C SER A 109 -12.76 4.00 28.02
N VAL A 110 -12.15 4.53 29.07
CA VAL A 110 -12.65 4.37 30.44
C VAL A 110 -13.90 5.25 30.53
N CYS A 111 -15.03 4.70 30.10
CA CYS A 111 -16.33 5.27 30.43
C CYS A 111 -16.56 4.95 31.89
N MET A 112 -16.14 5.85 32.80
CA MET A 112 -16.52 5.76 34.22
C MET A 112 -18.00 6.16 34.35
N SER A 113 -18.89 5.22 34.12
CA SER A 113 -20.27 5.34 34.62
C SER A 113 -20.34 4.65 35.98
N VAL A 114 -20.30 5.45 37.03
CA VAL A 114 -20.58 4.97 38.38
C VAL A 114 -22.09 4.74 38.48
N TRP A 115 -22.51 3.50 38.36
CA TRP A 115 -23.88 3.11 38.66
C TRP A 115 -23.86 1.99 39.69
N ASN A 116 -24.42 2.32 40.91
CA ASN A 116 -24.81 1.38 41.97
C ASN A 116 -23.78 0.33 42.44
N GLY A 117 -22.62 0.76 42.96
CA GLY A 117 -21.86 -0.04 43.92
C GLY A 117 -21.10 -1.27 43.42
N PHE A 118 -21.18 -1.62 42.15
CA PHE A 118 -20.30 -2.58 41.51
C PHE A 118 -19.30 -1.80 40.64
N THR A 119 -18.02 -2.00 40.89
CA THR A 119 -16.96 -1.39 40.06
C THR A 119 -16.88 -2.16 38.76
N ASP A 120 -16.99 -1.46 37.61
CA ASP A 120 -16.89 -2.04 36.24
C ASP A 120 -15.57 -2.77 35.95
N ILE A 121 -14.68 -2.90 36.93
CA ILE A 121 -13.40 -3.63 36.84
C ILE A 121 -13.65 -5.11 36.59
N ASP A 122 -14.68 -5.72 37.16
CA ASP A 122 -14.97 -7.15 37.01
C ASP A 122 -15.58 -7.49 35.63
N ILE A 123 -16.32 -6.55 35.02
CA ILE A 123 -16.90 -6.72 33.68
C ILE A 123 -15.83 -6.52 32.59
N LEU A 124 -14.88 -5.61 32.82
CA LEU A 124 -13.79 -5.35 31.91
C LEU A 124 -12.79 -6.53 31.80
N LEU A 125 -12.70 -7.36 32.86
CA LEU A 125 -11.87 -8.56 32.89
C LEU A 125 -12.51 -9.76 32.17
N ALA A 126 -13.84 -9.73 31.95
CA ALA A 126 -14.58 -10.83 31.31
C ALA A 126 -14.68 -10.73 29.78
N LEU A 127 -14.35 -9.57 29.17
CA LEU A 127 -14.30 -9.44 27.72
C LEU A 127 -12.96 -9.98 27.22
N PRO A 128 -12.93 -10.81 26.15
CA PRO A 128 -11.68 -11.21 25.57
C PRO A 128 -10.90 -9.96 25.15
N LYS A 129 -9.78 -9.68 25.82
CA LYS A 129 -8.89 -8.60 25.45
C LYS A 129 -8.42 -8.88 24.03
N LYS A 130 -9.00 -8.19 23.05
CA LYS A 130 -8.33 -8.07 21.74
C LYS A 130 -6.96 -7.50 22.06
N ALA A 131 -5.89 -8.26 21.72
CA ALA A 131 -4.53 -7.87 22.04
C ALA A 131 -4.33 -6.40 21.67
N THR A 132 -4.09 -5.57 22.71
CA THR A 132 -3.72 -4.18 22.48
C THR A 132 -2.42 -4.19 21.72
N SER A 133 -2.38 -3.52 20.56
CA SER A 133 -1.11 -3.36 19.85
C SER A 133 -0.09 -2.71 20.81
N ASN A 134 1.06 -3.32 20.97
CA ASN A 134 2.17 -2.74 21.73
C ASN A 134 3.02 -1.79 20.88
N VAL A 135 2.56 -1.45 19.67
CA VAL A 135 3.30 -0.59 18.73
C VAL A 135 2.90 0.86 18.98
N THR A 136 3.82 1.68 19.45
CA THR A 136 3.62 3.14 19.56
C THR A 136 3.68 3.79 18.19
N ILE A 137 3.14 5.01 18.02
CA ILE A 137 3.23 5.76 16.76
C ILE A 137 4.67 5.97 16.31
N ALA A 138 5.59 6.27 17.25
CA ALA A 138 7.01 6.41 16.93
C ALA A 138 7.61 5.08 16.43
N GLN A 139 7.23 3.97 17.05
CA GLN A 139 7.67 2.65 16.65
C GLN A 139 7.10 2.23 15.30
N PHE A 140 5.82 2.54 15.04
CA PHE A 140 5.18 2.35 13.74
C PHE A 140 5.93 3.08 12.64
N GLN A 141 6.27 4.38 12.85
CA GLN A 141 7.07 5.16 11.91
C GLN A 141 8.44 4.51 11.65
N THR A 142 9.16 4.11 12.71
CA THR A 142 10.46 3.45 12.59
C THR A 142 10.36 2.10 11.87
N ASN A 143 9.34 1.31 12.17
CA ASN A 143 9.12 0.04 11.49
C ASN A 143 8.93 0.23 9.99
N LEU A 144 8.08 1.19 9.56
CA LEU A 144 7.89 1.49 8.14
C LEU A 144 9.20 1.91 7.45
N GLN A 145 10.04 2.71 8.12
CA GLN A 145 11.36 3.11 7.60
C GLN A 145 12.28 1.89 7.39
N ASN A 146 12.31 0.98 8.37
CA ASN A 146 13.11 -0.24 8.29
C ASN A 146 12.65 -1.15 7.16
N LEU A 147 11.34 -1.42 7.06
CA LEU A 147 10.74 -2.23 5.99
C LEU A 147 11.08 -1.64 4.60
N ALA A 148 10.94 -0.32 4.44
CA ALA A 148 11.25 0.34 3.18
C ALA A 148 12.76 0.24 2.83
N ASN A 149 13.65 0.38 3.80
CA ASN A 149 15.10 0.23 3.59
C ASN A 149 15.48 -1.21 3.21
N GLU A 150 14.86 -2.21 3.83
CA GLU A 150 15.07 -3.61 3.48
C GLU A 150 14.62 -3.94 2.04
N VAL A 151 13.49 -3.35 1.58
CA VAL A 151 13.06 -3.47 0.18
C VAL A 151 14.10 -2.89 -0.78
N LYS A 152 14.66 -1.71 -0.46
CA LYS A 152 15.75 -1.11 -1.26
C LYS A 152 16.97 -2.03 -1.29
N ALA A 153 17.38 -2.55 -0.14
CA ALA A 153 18.52 -3.47 -0.04
C ALA A 153 18.30 -4.77 -0.84
N ALA A 154 17.06 -5.25 -0.93
CA ALA A 154 16.69 -6.38 -1.76
C ALA A 154 16.70 -6.07 -3.27
N GLY A 155 16.83 -4.80 -3.68
CA GLY A 155 16.85 -4.36 -5.07
C GLY A 155 15.47 -4.10 -5.68
N ALA A 156 14.46 -3.83 -4.85
CA ALA A 156 13.12 -3.42 -5.27
C ALA A 156 12.82 -1.95 -4.91
N THR A 157 11.72 -1.44 -5.43
CA THR A 157 11.23 -0.09 -5.15
C THR A 157 10.14 -0.17 -4.07
N PRO A 158 10.38 0.37 -2.85
CA PRO A 158 9.35 0.46 -1.82
C PRO A 158 8.38 1.59 -2.11
N ILE A 159 7.11 1.35 -1.80
CA ILE A 159 6.01 2.32 -1.89
C ILE A 159 5.23 2.24 -0.58
N ILE A 160 5.28 3.29 0.23
CA ILE A 160 4.46 3.38 1.44
C ILE A 160 3.08 3.92 1.05
N LEU A 161 2.02 3.26 1.51
CA LEU A 161 0.65 3.75 1.42
C LEU A 161 0.17 4.14 2.82
N THR A 162 -0.51 5.29 2.92
CA THR A 162 -1.27 5.60 4.13
C THR A 162 -2.48 4.68 4.25
N SER A 163 -2.96 4.44 5.47
CA SER A 163 -4.02 3.46 5.74
C SER A 163 -5.33 3.81 5.06
N LEU A 164 -6.00 2.84 4.42
CA LEU A 164 -7.36 3.00 3.89
C LEU A 164 -8.29 3.53 4.99
N THR A 165 -9.12 4.53 4.69
CA THR A 165 -10.04 5.10 5.70
C THR A 165 -11.08 4.08 6.17
N ARG A 166 -11.47 4.17 7.45
CA ARG A 166 -12.69 3.51 7.94
C ARG A 166 -13.92 4.29 7.48
N ARG A 167 -15.00 3.60 7.18
CA ARG A 167 -16.29 4.17 6.72
C ARG A 167 -17.22 4.51 7.87
N LYS A 168 -16.67 5.09 8.96
CA LYS A 168 -17.43 5.46 10.15
C LYS A 168 -17.84 6.93 10.10
N PHE A 169 -19.12 7.20 10.22
CA PHE A 169 -19.67 8.56 10.26
C PHE A 169 -20.24 8.91 11.63
N THR A 170 -20.21 10.20 11.96
CA THR A 170 -20.89 10.80 13.10
C THR A 170 -21.53 12.09 12.63
N ASN A 171 -22.86 12.22 12.78
CA ASN A 171 -23.62 13.38 12.34
C ASN A 171 -23.33 13.80 10.89
N GLY A 172 -23.25 12.85 9.95
CA GLY A 172 -22.99 13.10 8.53
C GLY A 172 -21.52 13.37 8.18
N THR A 173 -20.63 13.41 9.17
CA THR A 173 -19.20 13.65 8.95
C THR A 173 -18.40 12.36 9.15
N LEU A 174 -17.50 12.07 8.20
CA LEU A 174 -16.59 10.94 8.29
C LEU A 174 -15.60 11.14 9.44
N VAL A 175 -15.46 10.13 10.30
CA VAL A 175 -14.54 10.17 11.44
C VAL A 175 -13.14 9.82 10.98
N ASP A 176 -12.21 10.78 11.02
CA ASP A 176 -10.79 10.55 10.73
C ASP A 176 -10.08 9.83 11.89
N SER A 177 -10.32 8.54 11.99
CA SER A 177 -9.79 7.72 13.08
C SER A 177 -8.38 7.19 12.86
N LEU A 178 -7.74 7.52 11.73
CA LEU A 178 -6.41 7.03 11.33
C LEU A 178 -5.43 8.16 11.05
N ALA A 179 -5.75 9.40 11.44
CA ALA A 179 -4.93 10.58 11.16
C ALA A 179 -3.50 10.45 11.69
N ASP A 180 -3.33 9.91 12.88
CA ASP A 180 -2.04 9.72 13.56
C ASP A 180 -1.12 8.74 12.80
N VAL A 181 -1.63 7.58 12.40
CA VAL A 181 -0.86 6.58 11.63
C VAL A 181 -0.64 7.05 10.20
N ALA A 182 -1.58 7.77 9.58
CA ALA A 182 -1.39 8.34 8.26
C ALA A 182 -0.26 9.38 8.25
N GLU A 183 -0.22 10.26 9.25
CA GLU A 183 0.85 11.25 9.39
C GLU A 183 2.21 10.59 9.68
N ALA A 184 2.24 9.54 10.53
CA ALA A 184 3.45 8.79 10.78
C ALA A 184 3.98 8.07 9.53
N ALA A 185 3.09 7.52 8.68
CA ALA A 185 3.46 6.92 7.40
C ALA A 185 4.05 7.94 6.42
N LYS A 186 3.49 9.17 6.35
CA LYS A 186 4.05 10.28 5.57
C LYS A 186 5.46 10.64 6.02
N LYS A 187 5.65 10.80 7.34
CA LYS A 187 6.96 11.09 7.93
C LYS A 187 7.96 9.97 7.67
N ALA A 188 7.52 8.70 7.76
CA ALA A 188 8.37 7.56 7.45
C ALA A 188 8.86 7.58 5.99
N ALA A 189 7.96 7.79 5.03
CA ALA A 189 8.30 7.85 3.61
C ALA A 189 9.29 8.99 3.31
N ALA A 190 9.04 10.18 3.87
CA ALA A 190 9.92 11.34 3.70
C ALA A 190 11.32 11.09 4.28
N ALA A 191 11.40 10.53 5.49
CA ALA A 191 12.68 10.29 6.19
C ALA A 191 13.62 9.34 5.43
N VAL A 192 13.07 8.36 4.72
CA VAL A 192 13.87 7.40 3.93
C VAL A 192 13.78 7.64 2.42
N SER A 193 13.21 8.77 1.99
CA SER A 193 13.10 9.19 0.59
C SER A 193 12.53 8.09 -0.32
N VAL A 194 11.33 7.61 0.00
CA VAL A 194 10.58 6.63 -0.79
C VAL A 194 9.25 7.20 -1.28
N ALA A 195 8.65 6.53 -2.25
CA ALA A 195 7.33 6.88 -2.75
C ALA A 195 6.28 6.78 -1.63
N LEU A 196 5.39 7.75 -1.61
CA LEU A 196 4.19 7.77 -0.78
C LEU A 196 2.96 7.86 -1.68
N LEU A 197 1.99 6.98 -1.46
CA LEU A 197 0.63 7.12 -2.01
C LEU A 197 -0.32 7.44 -0.86
N ASP A 198 -0.94 8.61 -0.87
CA ASP A 198 -1.85 9.03 0.21
C ASP A 198 -3.26 8.45 0.02
N LEU A 199 -3.36 7.12 0.18
CA LEU A 199 -4.62 6.40 0.09
C LEU A 199 -5.62 6.86 1.17
N ASN A 200 -5.13 7.26 2.34
CA ASN A 200 -5.99 7.78 3.41
C ASN A 200 -6.71 9.05 2.96
N ALA A 201 -5.98 10.03 2.42
CA ALA A 201 -6.58 11.27 1.93
C ALA A 201 -7.57 10.99 0.79
N ALA A 202 -7.16 10.25 -0.25
CA ALA A 202 -8.01 9.93 -1.39
C ALA A 202 -9.28 9.16 -0.97
N SER A 203 -9.15 8.16 -0.10
CA SER A 203 -10.31 7.39 0.34
C SER A 203 -11.22 8.18 1.29
N LYS A 204 -10.69 9.09 2.12
CA LYS A 204 -11.51 9.98 2.96
C LYS A 204 -12.36 10.93 2.11
N GLU A 205 -11.73 11.55 1.11
CA GLU A 205 -12.43 12.47 0.21
C GLU A 205 -13.58 11.76 -0.50
N TYR A 206 -13.32 10.61 -1.11
CA TYR A 206 -14.34 9.82 -1.79
C TYR A 206 -15.45 9.34 -0.85
N VAL A 207 -15.08 8.73 0.28
CA VAL A 207 -16.05 8.19 1.25
C VAL A 207 -16.91 9.28 1.86
N GLN A 208 -16.35 10.46 2.18
CA GLN A 208 -17.13 11.62 2.66
C GLN A 208 -18.13 12.10 1.59
N ALA A 209 -17.71 12.16 0.33
CA ALA A 209 -18.54 12.67 -0.76
C ALA A 209 -19.74 11.75 -1.07
N ILE A 210 -19.55 10.42 -1.06
CA ILE A 210 -20.65 9.48 -1.33
C ILE A 210 -21.60 9.30 -0.13
N GLY A 211 -21.21 9.73 1.08
CA GLY A 211 -22.00 9.68 2.31
C GLY A 211 -22.08 8.27 2.93
N SER A 212 -22.63 8.21 4.17
CA SER A 212 -22.63 6.99 4.97
C SER A 212 -23.41 5.83 4.33
N GLU A 213 -24.57 6.12 3.75
CA GLU A 213 -25.42 5.09 3.14
C GLU A 213 -24.72 4.34 2.00
N ASN A 214 -24.08 5.09 1.09
CA ASN A 214 -23.33 4.48 -0.01
C ASN A 214 -22.02 3.84 0.47
N ALA A 215 -21.36 4.45 1.45
CA ALA A 215 -20.13 3.90 2.03
C ALA A 215 -20.37 2.55 2.73
N ASP A 216 -21.51 2.35 3.39
CA ASP A 216 -21.88 1.09 4.03
C ASP A 216 -22.11 -0.06 3.02
N LYS A 217 -22.42 0.24 1.74
CA LYS A 217 -22.54 -0.76 0.66
C LYS A 217 -21.22 -1.44 0.30
N TYR A 218 -20.09 -0.89 0.72
CA TYR A 218 -18.76 -1.49 0.56
C TYR A 218 -18.32 -2.37 1.74
N ASN A 219 -19.12 -2.44 2.81
CA ASN A 219 -18.78 -3.21 3.99
C ASN A 219 -18.77 -4.71 3.70
N LEU A 220 -17.75 -5.43 4.22
CA LEU A 220 -17.66 -6.89 4.12
C LEU A 220 -18.89 -7.58 4.75
N LEU A 221 -19.26 -7.11 5.92
CA LEU A 221 -20.45 -7.54 6.65
C LEU A 221 -21.20 -6.31 7.14
N GLU A 222 -22.46 -6.47 7.50
CA GLU A 222 -23.24 -5.40 8.10
C GLU A 222 -22.52 -4.82 9.34
N GLY A 223 -22.30 -3.49 9.34
CA GLY A 223 -21.59 -2.77 10.41
C GLY A 223 -20.07 -2.88 10.40
N ASP A 224 -19.47 -3.69 9.54
CA ASP A 224 -18.00 -3.75 9.36
C ASP A 224 -17.51 -2.60 8.48
N ARG A 225 -17.25 -1.48 9.08
CA ARG A 225 -16.79 -0.26 8.40
C ARG A 225 -15.27 -0.23 8.13
N THR A 226 -14.60 -1.36 8.26
CA THR A 226 -13.14 -1.50 8.02
C THR A 226 -12.86 -2.33 6.79
N HIS A 227 -13.39 -3.56 6.73
CA HIS A 227 -13.11 -4.50 5.65
C HIS A 227 -14.10 -4.33 4.49
N LEU A 228 -13.68 -4.74 3.31
CA LEU A 228 -14.36 -4.54 2.04
C LEU A 228 -15.01 -5.83 1.54
N ASN A 229 -16.22 -5.71 0.99
CA ASN A 229 -16.79 -6.76 0.14
C ASN A 229 -16.18 -6.71 -1.28
N ASP A 230 -16.56 -7.62 -2.16
CA ASP A 230 -16.00 -7.72 -3.52
C ASP A 230 -16.12 -6.41 -4.31
N HIS A 231 -17.23 -5.69 -4.17
CA HIS A 231 -17.42 -4.40 -4.82
C HIS A 231 -16.45 -3.34 -4.26
N GLY A 232 -16.33 -3.25 -2.93
CA GLY A 232 -15.36 -2.36 -2.29
C GLY A 232 -13.91 -2.70 -2.66
N ILE A 233 -13.58 -3.99 -2.74
CA ILE A 233 -12.26 -4.48 -3.20
C ILE A 233 -11.96 -3.93 -4.60
N ALA A 234 -12.89 -4.02 -5.53
CA ALA A 234 -12.71 -3.51 -6.89
C ALA A 234 -12.54 -1.98 -6.93
N VAL A 235 -13.41 -1.23 -6.22
CA VAL A 235 -13.38 0.24 -6.22
C VAL A 235 -12.13 0.80 -5.56
N PHE A 236 -11.75 0.34 -4.37
CA PHE A 236 -10.55 0.82 -3.68
C PHE A 236 -9.27 0.26 -4.30
N GLY A 237 -9.32 -0.92 -4.93
CA GLY A 237 -8.24 -1.43 -5.79
C GLY A 237 -8.02 -0.54 -7.02
N ARG A 238 -9.09 -0.04 -7.66
CA ARG A 238 -9.01 0.96 -8.73
C ARG A 238 -8.40 2.26 -8.24
N MET A 239 -8.81 2.76 -7.07
CA MET A 239 -8.21 3.97 -6.47
C MET A 239 -6.69 3.82 -6.30
N VAL A 240 -6.22 2.68 -5.78
CA VAL A 240 -4.77 2.41 -5.67
C VAL A 240 -4.10 2.37 -7.04
N ALA A 241 -4.74 1.76 -8.04
CA ALA A 241 -4.22 1.72 -9.40
C ALA A 241 -4.06 3.12 -10.01
N ASP A 242 -5.01 4.01 -9.77
CA ASP A 242 -4.95 5.42 -10.21
C ASP A 242 -3.80 6.16 -9.51
N LEU A 243 -3.68 6.04 -8.19
CA LEU A 243 -2.57 6.62 -7.43
C LEU A 243 -1.19 6.11 -7.91
N MET A 244 -1.09 4.83 -8.29
CA MET A 244 0.12 4.25 -8.88
C MET A 244 0.47 4.89 -10.23
N VAL A 245 -0.52 5.11 -11.09
CA VAL A 245 -0.32 5.74 -12.40
C VAL A 245 0.03 7.22 -12.26
N ASP A 246 -0.58 7.92 -11.32
CA ASP A 246 -0.29 9.33 -11.07
C ASP A 246 1.12 9.53 -10.53
N TRP A 247 1.57 8.67 -9.63
CA TRP A 247 2.93 8.67 -9.13
C TRP A 247 3.95 8.30 -10.21
N ASN A 248 3.66 7.28 -11.04
CA ASN A 248 4.61 6.76 -12.03
C ASN A 248 3.90 6.45 -13.35
N ARG A 249 3.75 7.47 -14.19
CA ARG A 249 3.03 7.41 -15.47
C ARG A 249 3.37 6.23 -16.37
N PRO A 250 4.63 5.74 -16.50
CA PRO A 250 4.96 4.53 -17.24
C PRO A 250 4.17 3.28 -16.81
N LEU A 251 3.69 3.18 -15.56
CA LEU A 251 2.87 2.07 -15.10
C LEU A 251 1.50 1.97 -15.81
N ARG A 252 1.04 3.06 -16.46
CA ARG A 252 -0.18 3.04 -17.31
C ARG A 252 -0.15 1.95 -18.39
N ALA A 253 1.03 1.58 -18.89
CA ALA A 253 1.15 0.49 -19.86
C ALA A 253 0.77 -0.87 -19.26
N TYR A 254 0.89 -1.02 -17.96
CA TYR A 254 0.74 -2.28 -17.22
C TYR A 254 -0.51 -2.35 -16.33
N ILE A 255 -1.30 -1.29 -16.31
CA ILE A 255 -2.55 -1.20 -15.56
C ILE A 255 -3.69 -1.03 -16.56
N THR A 256 -4.72 -1.87 -16.46
CA THR A 256 -5.91 -1.79 -17.30
C THR A 256 -6.63 -0.45 -17.02
N PRO A 257 -6.87 0.39 -18.04
CA PRO A 257 -7.60 1.63 -17.84
C PRO A 257 -9.08 1.34 -17.54
N ASP A 258 -9.62 2.09 -16.61
CA ASP A 258 -11.06 2.17 -16.34
C ASP A 258 -11.42 3.65 -16.07
N PRO A 259 -11.51 4.45 -17.13
CA PRO A 259 -11.71 5.89 -16.99
C PRO A 259 -13.10 6.24 -16.44
N GLU A 260 -14.11 5.37 -16.58
CA GLU A 260 -15.43 5.63 -16.04
C GLU A 260 -15.43 5.51 -14.51
N THR A 261 -14.95 4.40 -13.98
CA THR A 261 -14.81 4.20 -12.53
C THR A 261 -13.87 5.24 -11.92
N SER A 262 -12.70 5.49 -12.52
CA SER A 262 -11.74 6.48 -12.05
C SER A 262 -12.35 7.89 -11.99
N LYS A 263 -13.14 8.27 -12.99
CA LYS A 263 -13.83 9.56 -13.02
C LYS A 263 -14.90 9.68 -11.92
N LYS A 264 -15.70 8.64 -11.70
CA LYS A 264 -16.70 8.62 -10.62
C LYS A 264 -16.01 8.77 -9.26
N ILE A 265 -14.94 8.00 -9.02
CA ILE A 265 -14.15 8.11 -7.78
C ILE A 265 -13.65 9.55 -7.57
N ALA A 266 -13.01 10.14 -8.59
CA ALA A 266 -12.46 11.50 -8.51
C ALA A 266 -13.54 12.59 -8.31
N GLN A 267 -14.77 12.33 -8.76
CA GLN A 267 -15.91 13.22 -8.59
C GLN A 267 -16.73 12.99 -7.32
N GLY A 268 -16.34 12.01 -6.48
CA GLY A 268 -17.11 11.64 -5.29
C GLY A 268 -18.49 11.05 -5.62
N ILE A 269 -18.63 10.39 -6.76
CA ILE A 269 -19.87 9.71 -7.20
C ILE A 269 -19.73 8.23 -6.87
N TYR A 270 -20.78 7.69 -6.22
CA TYR A 270 -20.81 6.26 -5.91
C TYR A 270 -20.70 5.41 -7.19
N VAL A 271 -19.78 4.45 -7.15
CA VAL A 271 -19.52 3.51 -8.24
C VAL A 271 -20.44 2.32 -8.15
#